data_dac776f46d45ae3139e6cbd2463efaac
#
_entry.id   dac776f46d45ae3139e6cbd2463efaac
#
_cell.length_a   1.000
_cell.length_b   1.000
_cell.length_c   1.000
_cell.angle_alpha   90.00
_cell.angle_beta   90.00
_cell.angle_gamma   90.00
#
_symmetry.space_group_name_H-M   'P 1'
#
loop_
_entity.id
_entity.type
_entity.pdbx_description
1 polymer ?
#
loop_
_entity_poly.entity_id
_entity_poly.type
_entity_poly.pdbx_seq_one_letter_code
_entity_poly.pdbx_strand_id
1 'polypeptide(L)'
;MTTTDRRTALRAGTGLLAGSALTAGCSTTGGAVAHPAPAAPTPHPSRTAEPDPSRPAEPGPHPSRTAAPAPRRFPAHPTQVTHGPRTHPRVALTFHGQGDPAIARALLGEAERHGARVTVLAVGTWLDEHPDLARRVLDGGHDLGNHTLRHLDINAKPETEAEAEITGCADRLRRLTGSIGTWFRPSRAARASPLVERLAQRAGYPHVLSYDVDSLDFTSPGAAAVTRKVLGEIRNGSVVSLHFGYPDTVAALPAVLEELDRRGLSAVTTTELLS
;
A
#
# COMPACT_ATOMS: atom_id res chain seq x y z
N MET A 1 -25.76 10.61 -44.93
CA MET A 1 -25.14 9.66 -45.85
C MET A 1 -23.79 9.30 -45.25
N THR A 2 -23.47 8.14 -44.73
CA THR A 2 -23.99 6.79 -44.74
C THR A 2 -23.57 6.11 -43.44
N THR A 3 -24.50 5.50 -42.76
CA THR A 3 -24.37 4.54 -41.67
C THR A 3 -23.59 3.29 -42.12
N THR A 4 -22.75 2.73 -41.26
CA THR A 4 -22.42 1.30 -41.37
C THR A 4 -22.34 0.70 -39.97
N ASP A 5 -23.37 -0.04 -39.66
CA ASP A 5 -23.61 -0.98 -38.58
C ASP A 5 -22.87 -2.30 -38.89
N ARG A 6 -22.15 -2.89 -37.95
CA ARG A 6 -21.76 -4.30 -38.02
C ARG A 6 -21.89 -4.96 -36.66
N ARG A 7 -23.07 -5.56 -36.47
CA ARG A 7 -23.33 -6.67 -35.58
C ARG A 7 -22.71 -7.96 -36.16
N THR A 8 -22.33 -8.88 -35.33
CA THR A 8 -22.25 -10.35 -35.49
C THR A 8 -21.03 -10.88 -34.67
N ALA A 9 -21.02 -11.95 -33.91
CA ALA A 9 -21.99 -13.02 -33.59
C ALA A 9 -21.49 -13.79 -32.36
N LEU A 10 -22.43 -14.35 -31.62
CA LEU A 10 -22.26 -15.40 -30.62
C LEU A 10 -21.63 -16.66 -31.24
N ARG A 11 -20.81 -17.37 -30.42
CA ARG A 11 -20.72 -18.84 -30.48
C ARG A 11 -20.66 -19.42 -29.09
N ALA A 12 -21.72 -20.14 -28.73
CA ALA A 12 -21.81 -21.07 -27.63
C ALA A 12 -21.10 -22.37 -28.00
N GLY A 13 -20.45 -23.01 -27.03
CA GLY A 13 -19.89 -24.33 -27.14
C GLY A 13 -20.12 -25.11 -25.85
N THR A 14 -21.19 -25.88 -25.83
CA THR A 14 -21.55 -26.89 -24.82
C THR A 14 -20.69 -28.15 -25.02
N GLY A 15 -20.17 -28.72 -23.96
CA GLY A 15 -19.52 -30.04 -23.96
C GLY A 15 -19.66 -30.71 -22.59
N LEU A 16 -20.71 -31.50 -22.42
CA LEU A 16 -20.87 -32.52 -21.37
C LEU A 16 -19.96 -33.71 -21.69
N LEU A 17 -19.37 -34.34 -20.68
CA LEU A 17 -19.28 -35.80 -20.60
C LEU A 17 -19.06 -36.25 -19.15
N ALA A 18 -19.89 -37.18 -18.73
CA ALA A 18 -19.94 -37.88 -17.47
C ALA A 18 -18.94 -39.04 -17.43
N GLY A 19 -18.59 -39.52 -16.23
CA GLY A 19 -17.85 -40.74 -16.03
C GLY A 19 -17.80 -41.17 -14.57
N SER A 20 -18.73 -42.05 -14.19
CA SER A 20 -18.82 -42.72 -12.89
C SER A 20 -17.82 -43.89 -12.81
N ALA A 21 -17.33 -44.22 -11.60
CA ALA A 21 -17.09 -45.62 -11.20
C ALA A 21 -16.91 -45.75 -9.67
N LEU A 22 -17.71 -46.65 -9.14
CA LEU A 22 -17.71 -47.24 -7.79
C LEU A 22 -16.62 -48.30 -7.64
N THR A 23 -16.20 -48.58 -6.35
CA THR A 23 -16.02 -49.91 -5.72
C THR A 23 -15.54 -49.66 -4.29
N ALA A 24 -16.23 -49.98 -3.25
CA ALA A 24 -16.60 -51.21 -2.55
C ALA A 24 -15.42 -51.97 -1.87
N GLY A 25 -15.47 -51.93 -0.51
CA GLY A 25 -15.37 -53.14 0.32
C GLY A 25 -14.02 -53.53 0.88
N CYS A 26 -13.86 -53.55 2.21
CA CYS A 26 -13.92 -54.79 3.01
C CYS A 26 -13.45 -54.51 4.44
N SER A 27 -14.33 -54.92 5.37
CA SER A 27 -14.06 -55.09 6.79
C SER A 27 -13.24 -56.36 7.03
N THR A 28 -12.30 -56.33 8.00
CA THR A 28 -11.90 -57.54 8.72
C THR A 28 -11.67 -57.22 10.20
N THR A 29 -12.47 -57.86 11.01
CA THR A 29 -12.38 -58.05 12.47
C THR A 29 -11.18 -58.97 12.80
N GLY A 30 -10.50 -58.70 13.92
CA GLY A 30 -9.46 -59.62 14.45
C GLY A 30 -8.93 -59.21 15.81
N GLY A 31 -9.45 -59.76 16.87
CA GLY A 31 -8.81 -60.46 17.99
C GLY A 31 -7.94 -59.62 18.94
N ALA A 32 -8.51 -59.31 20.12
CA ALA A 32 -7.76 -58.89 21.29
C ALA A 32 -6.98 -60.07 21.89
N VAL A 33 -5.68 -59.85 22.11
CA VAL A 33 -4.84 -60.70 22.99
C VAL A 33 -4.23 -59.79 24.07
N ALA A 34 -4.57 -60.11 25.31
CA ALA A 34 -4.05 -59.46 26.49
C ALA A 34 -2.66 -59.95 26.81
N HIS A 35 -1.69 -59.06 27.02
CA HIS A 35 -0.40 -59.35 27.64
C HIS A 35 -0.24 -58.57 28.96
N PRO A 36 0.43 -59.17 29.96
CA PRO A 36 0.56 -58.62 31.32
C PRO A 36 1.54 -57.45 31.37
N ALA A 37 1.30 -56.52 32.28
CA ALA A 37 2.07 -55.32 32.53
C ALA A 37 3.48 -55.64 33.04
N PRO A 38 4.52 -54.98 32.57
CA PRO A 38 5.83 -55.00 33.20
C PRO A 38 6.00 -53.93 34.29
N ALA A 39 6.78 -54.25 35.32
CA ALA A 39 7.08 -53.50 36.51
C ALA A 39 7.71 -52.14 36.25
N ALA A 40 7.46 -51.19 37.16
CA ALA A 40 8.01 -49.86 37.15
C ALA A 40 9.55 -49.83 37.27
N PRO A 41 10.27 -48.99 36.47
CA PRO A 41 11.69 -48.79 36.67
C PRO A 41 11.95 -47.68 37.71
N THR A 42 12.98 -47.90 38.53
CA THR A 42 13.58 -46.99 39.51
C THR A 42 14.13 -45.72 38.86
N PRO A 43 14.12 -44.57 39.56
CA PRO A 43 14.60 -43.31 39.01
C PRO A 43 16.14 -43.28 38.92
N HIS A 44 16.64 -43.08 37.68
CA HIS A 44 18.02 -42.75 37.41
C HIS A 44 18.26 -41.22 37.56
N PRO A 45 19.45 -40.77 38.00
CA PRO A 45 19.75 -39.34 38.15
C PRO A 45 19.80 -38.65 36.77
N SER A 46 19.20 -37.47 36.72
CA SER A 46 19.14 -36.60 35.54
C SER A 46 20.54 -36.30 35.01
N ARG A 47 20.85 -36.81 33.84
CA ARG A 47 21.97 -36.31 33.02
C ARG A 47 21.56 -34.97 32.42
N THR A 48 22.32 -33.95 32.76
CA THR A 48 22.27 -32.65 32.06
C THR A 48 22.57 -32.92 30.59
N ALA A 49 21.59 -32.64 29.70
CA ALA A 49 21.76 -32.79 28.27
C ALA A 49 22.71 -31.68 27.77
N GLU A 50 23.83 -32.09 27.19
CA GLU A 50 24.64 -31.20 26.38
C GLU A 50 23.84 -30.72 25.16
N PRO A 51 23.98 -29.44 24.70
CA PRO A 51 23.28 -28.93 23.55
C PRO A 51 23.74 -29.65 22.27
N ASP A 52 22.81 -30.22 21.54
CA ASP A 52 23.01 -30.84 20.23
C ASP A 52 23.45 -29.78 19.19
N PRO A 53 24.66 -29.86 18.62
CA PRO A 53 25.19 -28.89 17.66
C PRO A 53 24.49 -28.93 16.30
N SER A 54 23.60 -29.87 16.07
CA SER A 54 22.85 -30.02 14.80
C SER A 54 21.46 -29.41 14.83
N ARG A 55 21.00 -28.84 15.95
CA ARG A 55 19.71 -28.17 16.00
C ARG A 55 19.83 -26.76 15.40
N PRO A 56 19.09 -26.44 14.32
CA PRO A 56 19.04 -25.07 13.84
C PRO A 56 18.63 -24.14 14.99
N ALA A 57 19.38 -23.06 15.22
CA ALA A 57 19.04 -22.06 16.19
C ALA A 57 17.60 -21.56 15.93
N GLU A 58 16.74 -21.63 16.93
CA GLU A 58 15.43 -20.99 16.84
C GLU A 58 15.67 -19.52 16.52
N PRO A 59 14.93 -18.93 15.55
CA PRO A 59 15.06 -17.51 15.26
C PRO A 59 14.76 -16.77 16.57
N GLY A 60 15.77 -16.05 17.08
CA GLY A 60 15.64 -15.22 18.28
C GLY A 60 14.44 -14.27 18.16
N PRO A 61 13.92 -13.74 19.28
CA PRO A 61 12.76 -12.85 19.25
C PRO A 61 13.05 -11.72 18.27
N HIS A 62 12.21 -11.64 17.22
CA HIS A 62 12.27 -10.53 16.27
C HIS A 62 12.18 -9.23 17.08
N PRO A 63 13.04 -8.21 16.82
CA PRO A 63 12.95 -6.94 17.51
C PRO A 63 11.51 -6.44 17.40
N SER A 64 10.95 -6.00 18.53
CA SER A 64 9.59 -5.46 18.60
C SER A 64 9.46 -4.38 17.53
N ARG A 65 8.69 -4.68 16.47
CA ARG A 65 8.48 -3.74 15.38
C ARG A 65 7.74 -2.54 15.93
N THR A 66 8.42 -1.40 16.02
CA THR A 66 7.77 -0.14 16.35
C THR A 66 6.62 0.09 15.37
N ALA A 67 5.44 0.43 15.88
CA ALA A 67 4.29 0.75 15.04
C ALA A 67 4.64 1.92 14.10
N ALA A 68 4.14 1.87 12.86
CA ALA A 68 4.32 2.95 11.91
C ALA A 68 3.69 4.26 12.43
N PRO A 69 4.15 5.43 11.95
CA PRO A 69 3.55 6.71 12.32
C PRO A 69 2.03 6.73 12.10
N ALA A 70 1.32 7.32 13.05
CA ALA A 70 -0.13 7.50 13.01
C ALA A 70 -0.50 8.89 12.45
N PRO A 71 -1.78 9.11 12.07
CA PRO A 71 -2.25 10.43 11.65
C PRO A 71 -2.01 11.48 12.73
N ARG A 72 -1.57 12.66 12.31
CA ARG A 72 -1.33 13.79 13.21
C ARG A 72 -2.24 14.97 12.83
N ARG A 73 -2.63 15.74 13.84
CA ARG A 73 -3.30 17.04 13.64
C ARG A 73 -2.27 18.13 13.46
N PHE A 74 -2.46 18.96 12.46
CA PHE A 74 -1.68 20.17 12.16
C PHE A 74 -2.61 21.40 12.31
N PRO A 75 -2.69 22.02 13.51
CA PRO A 75 -3.72 23.04 13.81
C PRO A 75 -3.71 24.25 12.90
N ALA A 76 -2.55 24.60 12.32
CA ALA A 76 -2.41 25.71 11.40
C ALA A 76 -2.89 25.39 9.96
N HIS A 77 -3.31 24.15 9.69
CA HIS A 77 -3.72 23.72 8.35
C HIS A 77 -5.20 23.35 8.29
N PRO A 78 -5.85 23.55 7.11
CA PRO A 78 -7.25 23.20 6.91
C PRO A 78 -7.45 21.67 6.97
N THR A 79 -8.70 21.23 7.10
CA THR A 79 -9.05 19.81 7.03
C THR A 79 -8.57 19.19 5.71
N GLN A 80 -8.77 19.86 4.58
CA GLN A 80 -8.30 19.43 3.28
C GLN A 80 -7.04 20.21 2.88
N VAL A 81 -5.88 19.52 2.99
CA VAL A 81 -4.56 20.09 2.73
C VAL A 81 -4.22 19.93 1.26
N THR A 82 -3.89 21.03 0.59
CA THR A 82 -3.44 21.02 -0.82
C THR A 82 -1.95 21.32 -0.98
N HIS A 83 -1.37 22.02 -0.02
CA HIS A 83 0.05 22.38 0.01
C HIS A 83 0.47 22.68 1.46
N GLY A 84 1.77 22.66 1.70
CA GLY A 84 2.39 23.11 2.94
C GLY A 84 2.74 24.60 2.93
N PRO A 85 3.44 25.07 3.99
CA PRO A 85 3.93 26.44 4.10
C PRO A 85 4.83 26.82 2.92
N ARG A 86 4.66 28.05 2.41
CA ARG A 86 5.44 28.59 1.29
C ARG A 86 6.78 29.21 1.72
N THR A 87 7.02 29.24 3.03
CA THR A 87 8.19 29.89 3.64
C THR A 87 9.45 29.03 3.65
N HIS A 88 9.29 27.71 3.47
CA HIS A 88 10.42 26.78 3.49
C HIS A 88 10.66 26.15 2.10
N PRO A 89 11.91 25.93 1.68
CA PRO A 89 12.23 25.33 0.40
C PRO A 89 12.05 23.80 0.45
N ARG A 90 10.84 23.36 0.75
CA ARG A 90 10.46 21.94 0.84
C ARG A 90 9.27 21.66 -0.07
N VAL A 91 9.18 20.44 -0.59
CA VAL A 91 8.07 19.94 -1.39
C VAL A 91 7.76 18.50 -0.98
N ALA A 92 6.51 18.05 -1.19
CA ALA A 92 6.13 16.65 -1.01
C ALA A 92 5.83 16.02 -2.37
N LEU A 93 6.62 15.02 -2.76
CA LEU A 93 6.25 14.12 -3.85
C LEU A 93 5.36 13.02 -3.28
N THR A 94 4.14 12.91 -3.78
CA THR A 94 3.15 11.97 -3.24
C THR A 94 2.67 11.02 -4.32
N PHE A 95 2.70 9.73 -4.03
CA PHE A 95 2.38 8.67 -4.98
C PHE A 95 1.09 7.95 -4.62
N HIS A 96 0.24 7.73 -5.62
CA HIS A 96 -0.87 6.80 -5.52
C HIS A 96 -0.31 5.38 -5.64
N GLY A 97 -0.36 4.63 -4.54
CA GLY A 97 0.24 3.31 -4.38
C GLY A 97 -0.65 2.21 -4.96
N GLN A 98 -0.53 1.99 -6.27
CA GLN A 98 -1.22 0.97 -7.05
C GLN A 98 -0.39 0.64 -8.31
N GLY A 99 -0.53 -0.56 -8.86
CA GLY A 99 0.14 -0.99 -10.09
C GLY A 99 1.29 -1.95 -9.85
N ASP A 100 2.20 -2.06 -10.81
CA ASP A 100 3.31 -3.02 -10.77
C ASP A 100 4.24 -2.76 -9.58
N PRO A 101 4.45 -3.77 -8.69
CA PRO A 101 5.35 -3.66 -7.55
C PRO A 101 6.81 -3.39 -7.95
N ALA A 102 7.25 -3.79 -9.14
CA ALA A 102 8.60 -3.48 -9.62
C ALA A 102 8.76 -1.98 -9.89
N ILE A 103 7.76 -1.33 -10.47
CA ILE A 103 7.72 0.12 -10.66
C ILE A 103 7.74 0.84 -9.32
N ALA A 104 6.93 0.40 -8.35
CA ALA A 104 6.93 0.97 -7.00
C ALA A 104 8.32 0.92 -6.35
N ARG A 105 9.00 -0.24 -6.43
CA ARG A 105 10.36 -0.40 -5.88
C ARG A 105 11.38 0.47 -6.60
N ALA A 106 11.28 0.60 -7.92
CA ALA A 106 12.18 1.45 -8.72
C ALA A 106 12.04 2.92 -8.33
N LEU A 107 10.80 3.43 -8.19
CA LEU A 107 10.52 4.80 -7.79
C LEU A 107 11.02 5.11 -6.36
N LEU A 108 10.79 4.19 -5.41
CA LEU A 108 11.29 4.33 -4.04
C LEU A 108 12.82 4.34 -4.00
N GLY A 109 13.47 3.42 -4.74
CA GLY A 109 14.93 3.38 -4.83
C GLY A 109 15.52 4.62 -5.49
N GLU A 110 14.84 5.20 -6.49
CA GLU A 110 15.26 6.46 -7.11
C GLU A 110 15.20 7.63 -6.11
N ALA A 111 14.07 7.77 -5.41
CA ALA A 111 13.92 8.80 -4.39
C ALA A 111 15.03 8.70 -3.32
N GLU A 112 15.29 7.48 -2.82
CA GLU A 112 16.33 7.22 -1.81
C GLU A 112 17.74 7.56 -2.30
N ARG A 113 18.09 7.26 -3.58
CA ARG A 113 19.39 7.64 -4.15
C ARG A 113 19.64 9.14 -4.14
N HIS A 114 18.59 9.93 -4.25
CA HIS A 114 18.64 11.40 -4.16
C HIS A 114 18.42 11.93 -2.73
N GLY A 115 18.38 11.07 -1.71
CA GLY A 115 18.09 11.47 -0.33
C GLY A 115 16.69 12.03 -0.12
N ALA A 116 15.78 11.83 -1.09
CA ALA A 116 14.40 12.28 -1.02
C ALA A 116 13.53 11.33 -0.21
N ARG A 117 12.59 11.88 0.56
CA ARG A 117 11.53 11.12 1.22
C ARG A 117 10.18 11.49 0.63
N VAL A 118 9.36 10.48 0.40
CA VAL A 118 8.09 10.64 -0.31
C VAL A 118 6.91 10.20 0.56
N THR A 119 5.69 10.47 0.10
CA THR A 119 4.46 9.99 0.74
C THR A 119 3.74 9.05 -0.21
N VAL A 120 3.45 7.84 0.23
CA VAL A 120 2.71 6.84 -0.54
C VAL A 120 1.31 6.67 0.03
N LEU A 121 0.29 6.97 -0.76
CA LEU A 121 -1.11 6.73 -0.44
C LEU A 121 -1.51 5.40 -1.09
N ALA A 122 -1.50 4.32 -0.31
CA ALA A 122 -1.66 2.95 -0.84
C ALA A 122 -3.12 2.52 -0.92
N VAL A 123 -3.47 1.84 -2.01
CA VAL A 123 -4.76 1.16 -2.18
C VAL A 123 -4.77 -0.13 -1.37
N GLY A 124 -5.84 -0.39 -0.62
CA GLY A 124 -5.90 -1.52 0.31
C GLY A 124 -5.77 -2.88 -0.37
N THR A 125 -6.44 -3.10 -1.51
CA THR A 125 -6.33 -4.35 -2.29
C THR A 125 -4.93 -4.56 -2.85
N TRP A 126 -4.23 -3.50 -3.24
CA TRP A 126 -2.84 -3.59 -3.67
C TRP A 126 -1.90 -4.02 -2.53
N LEU A 127 -2.19 -3.58 -1.29
CA LEU A 127 -1.47 -4.05 -0.11
C LEU A 127 -1.81 -5.51 0.26
N ASP A 128 -3.01 -5.99 -0.05
CA ASP A 128 -3.37 -7.41 0.12
C ASP A 128 -2.54 -8.29 -0.85
N GLU A 129 -2.29 -7.84 -2.08
CA GLU A 129 -1.49 -8.53 -3.09
C GLU A 129 0.03 -8.40 -2.83
N HIS A 130 0.48 -7.26 -2.26
CA HIS A 130 1.89 -6.93 -2.07
C HIS A 130 2.16 -6.42 -0.64
N PRO A 131 1.94 -7.25 0.41
CA PRO A 131 2.00 -6.80 1.80
C PRO A 131 3.40 -6.34 2.25
N ASP A 132 4.45 -6.83 1.61
CA ASP A 132 5.84 -6.44 1.86
C ASP A 132 6.13 -4.99 1.46
N LEU A 133 5.38 -4.42 0.50
CA LEU A 133 5.55 -3.03 0.08
C LEU A 133 5.16 -2.03 1.18
N ALA A 134 4.23 -2.38 2.08
CA ALA A 134 3.93 -1.54 3.23
C ALA A 134 5.19 -1.31 4.08
N ARG A 135 5.94 -2.39 4.33
CA ARG A 135 7.20 -2.32 5.09
C ARG A 135 8.29 -1.63 4.29
N ARG A 136 8.41 -1.95 2.98
CA ARG A 136 9.40 -1.32 2.09
C ARG A 136 9.28 0.21 2.06
N VAL A 137 8.06 0.75 2.05
CA VAL A 137 7.83 2.20 2.13
C VAL A 137 8.34 2.77 3.45
N LEU A 138 7.98 2.15 4.58
CA LEU A 138 8.35 2.63 5.91
C LEU A 138 9.84 2.51 6.20
N ASP A 139 10.48 1.42 5.78
CA ASP A 139 11.91 1.18 6.00
C ASP A 139 12.78 2.18 5.21
N GLY A 140 12.27 2.72 4.09
CA GLY A 140 12.88 3.83 3.34
C GLY A 140 12.69 5.21 3.99
N GLY A 141 12.02 5.30 5.14
CA GLY A 141 11.74 6.59 5.81
C GLY A 141 10.64 7.40 5.16
N HIS A 142 9.79 6.78 4.35
CA HIS A 142 8.68 7.41 3.65
C HIS A 142 7.39 7.39 4.50
N ASP A 143 6.47 8.32 4.22
CA ASP A 143 5.12 8.25 4.76
C ASP A 143 4.29 7.19 4.02
N LEU A 144 3.50 6.42 4.77
CA LEU A 144 2.51 5.50 4.21
C LEU A 144 1.12 5.91 4.67
N GLY A 145 0.18 6.05 3.73
CA GLY A 145 -1.18 6.49 3.96
C GLY A 145 -2.22 5.68 3.19
N ASN A 146 -3.47 6.06 3.36
CA ASN A 146 -4.68 5.40 2.88
C ASN A 146 -5.18 6.04 1.59
N HIS A 147 -5.35 5.24 0.53
CA HIS A 147 -5.96 5.65 -0.74
C HIS A 147 -7.21 4.84 -1.10
N THR A 148 -8.04 4.54 -0.09
CA THR A 148 -9.23 3.69 -0.16
C THR A 148 -8.93 2.20 -0.37
N LEU A 149 -9.94 1.37 -0.22
CA LEU A 149 -9.80 -0.08 -0.29
C LEU A 149 -9.58 -0.57 -1.73
N ARG A 150 -10.43 -0.14 -2.67
CA ARG A 150 -10.52 -0.66 -4.05
C ARG A 150 -10.33 0.39 -5.13
N HIS A 151 -9.94 1.60 -4.76
CA HIS A 151 -9.72 2.72 -5.69
C HIS A 151 -10.96 3.07 -6.54
N LEU A 152 -12.15 3.04 -5.94
CA LEU A 152 -13.38 3.47 -6.60
C LEU A 152 -13.52 5.00 -6.59
N ASP A 153 -14.42 5.56 -7.41
CA ASP A 153 -14.81 6.98 -7.28
C ASP A 153 -15.55 7.16 -5.96
N ILE A 154 -14.79 7.55 -4.92
CA ILE A 154 -15.30 7.59 -3.56
C ILE A 154 -16.34 8.69 -3.36
N ASN A 155 -16.24 9.79 -4.10
CA ASN A 155 -17.19 10.91 -3.98
C ASN A 155 -18.57 10.56 -4.55
N ALA A 156 -18.65 9.59 -5.46
CA ALA A 156 -19.89 9.09 -6.05
C ALA A 156 -20.52 7.95 -5.22
N LYS A 157 -19.89 7.50 -4.11
CA LYS A 157 -20.39 6.38 -3.32
C LYS A 157 -21.41 6.82 -2.25
N PRO A 158 -22.43 5.97 -1.98
CA PRO A 158 -23.24 6.12 -0.78
C PRO A 158 -22.39 6.11 0.49
N GLU A 159 -22.88 6.73 1.56
CA GLU A 159 -22.13 6.91 2.83
C GLU A 159 -21.53 5.61 3.35
N THR A 160 -22.32 4.54 3.42
CA THR A 160 -21.88 3.23 3.92
C THR A 160 -20.78 2.60 3.08
N GLU A 161 -20.85 2.75 1.75
CA GLU A 161 -19.81 2.25 0.85
C GLU A 161 -18.54 3.09 0.94
N ALA A 162 -18.66 4.41 1.00
CA ALA A 162 -17.53 5.32 1.15
C ALA A 162 -16.81 5.09 2.49
N GLU A 163 -17.57 4.87 3.58
CA GLU A 163 -17.00 4.52 4.89
C GLU A 163 -16.26 3.19 4.83
N ALA A 164 -16.84 2.15 4.20
CA ALA A 164 -16.20 0.85 4.03
C ALA A 164 -14.90 0.93 3.19
N GLU A 165 -14.84 1.80 2.19
CA GLU A 165 -13.62 2.05 1.41
C GLU A 165 -12.50 2.64 2.27
N ILE A 166 -12.81 3.61 3.14
CA ILE A 166 -11.82 4.25 4.02
C ILE A 166 -11.38 3.29 5.13
N THR A 167 -12.33 2.73 5.87
CA THR A 167 -12.05 1.87 7.02
C THR A 167 -11.42 0.55 6.60
N GLY A 168 -11.85 -0.02 5.48
CA GLY A 168 -11.29 -1.26 4.94
C GLY A 168 -9.80 -1.13 4.61
N CYS A 169 -9.35 -0.01 4.04
CA CYS A 169 -7.93 0.26 3.81
C CYS A 169 -7.19 0.55 5.13
N ALA A 170 -7.78 1.34 6.02
CA ALA A 170 -7.20 1.62 7.35
C ALA A 170 -6.91 0.34 8.14
N ASP A 171 -7.80 -0.65 8.07
CA ASP A 171 -7.63 -1.94 8.73
C ASP A 171 -6.50 -2.77 8.12
N ARG A 172 -6.28 -2.69 6.78
CA ARG A 172 -5.12 -3.33 6.14
C ARG A 172 -3.82 -2.72 6.60
N LEU A 173 -3.74 -1.40 6.57
CA LEU A 173 -2.57 -0.66 7.07
C LEU A 173 -2.28 -1.02 8.53
N ARG A 174 -3.31 -1.04 9.40
CA ARG A 174 -3.15 -1.39 10.82
C ARG A 174 -2.62 -2.81 11.01
N ARG A 175 -3.12 -3.80 10.26
CA ARG A 175 -2.62 -5.18 10.35
C ARG A 175 -1.17 -5.31 9.89
N LEU A 176 -0.77 -4.58 8.86
CA LEU A 176 0.58 -4.68 8.28
C LEU A 176 1.63 -3.88 9.06
N THR A 177 1.22 -2.77 9.68
CA THR A 177 2.17 -1.77 10.18
C THR A 177 1.92 -1.33 11.62
N GLY A 178 0.79 -1.72 12.23
CA GLY A 178 0.38 -1.26 13.56
C GLY A 178 -0.28 0.13 13.58
N SER A 179 -0.41 0.79 12.42
CA SER A 179 -1.02 2.13 12.26
C SER A 179 -2.00 2.14 11.09
N ILE A 180 -2.98 3.05 11.11
CA ILE A 180 -3.86 3.30 9.95
C ILE A 180 -3.18 4.10 8.83
N GLY A 181 -1.88 4.42 8.99
CA GLY A 181 -1.12 5.30 8.09
C GLY A 181 -1.22 6.77 8.48
N THR A 182 -0.38 7.61 7.89
CA THR A 182 -0.26 9.03 8.25
C THR A 182 -1.35 9.90 7.63
N TRP A 183 -1.78 9.58 6.40
CA TRP A 183 -2.66 10.40 5.58
C TRP A 183 -3.78 9.59 4.95
N PHE A 184 -4.89 10.27 4.64
CA PHE A 184 -5.93 9.77 3.74
C PHE A 184 -6.03 10.68 2.52
N ARG A 185 -6.16 10.09 1.32
CA ARG A 185 -6.47 10.78 0.06
C ARG A 185 -7.65 10.09 -0.63
N PRO A 186 -8.68 10.85 -1.11
CA PRO A 186 -9.79 10.27 -1.83
C PRO A 186 -9.31 9.68 -3.17
N SER A 187 -9.83 8.50 -3.51
CA SER A 187 -9.55 7.86 -4.80
C SER A 187 -10.38 8.52 -5.92
N ARG A 188 -9.78 8.63 -7.11
CA ARG A 188 -10.36 9.21 -8.33
C ARG A 188 -10.88 10.64 -8.17
N ALA A 189 -10.37 11.38 -7.19
CA ALA A 189 -10.78 12.75 -6.94
C ALA A 189 -9.60 13.56 -6.40
N ALA A 190 -9.41 14.77 -6.91
CA ALA A 190 -8.40 15.68 -6.39
C ALA A 190 -8.78 16.20 -4.99
N ARG A 191 -10.08 16.25 -4.68
CA ARG A 191 -10.62 16.71 -3.39
C ARG A 191 -11.71 15.79 -2.88
N ALA A 192 -11.76 15.60 -1.57
CA ALA A 192 -12.87 14.92 -0.92
C ALA A 192 -14.14 15.78 -0.94
N SER A 193 -15.29 15.14 -1.10
CA SER A 193 -16.58 15.79 -0.81
C SER A 193 -16.73 16.01 0.69
N PRO A 194 -17.64 16.92 1.14
CA PRO A 194 -17.89 17.11 2.56
C PRO A 194 -18.29 15.83 3.31
N LEU A 195 -18.96 14.90 2.63
CA LEU A 195 -19.25 13.58 3.18
C LEU A 195 -17.97 12.79 3.43
N VAL A 196 -17.11 12.67 2.42
CA VAL A 196 -15.87 11.89 2.49
C VAL A 196 -14.89 12.50 3.50
N GLU A 197 -14.84 13.83 3.65
CA GLU A 197 -14.06 14.49 4.71
C GLU A 197 -14.53 14.06 6.11
N ARG A 198 -15.84 14.10 6.37
CA ARG A 198 -16.39 13.66 7.66
C ARG A 198 -16.12 12.18 7.94
N LEU A 199 -16.24 11.32 6.91
CA LEU A 199 -15.95 9.89 7.02
C LEU A 199 -14.46 9.65 7.34
N ALA A 200 -13.55 10.35 6.68
CA ALA A 200 -12.13 10.26 6.96
C ALA A 200 -11.80 10.68 8.40
N GLN A 201 -12.42 11.77 8.89
CA GLN A 201 -12.26 12.21 10.27
C GLN A 201 -12.78 11.18 11.26
N ARG A 202 -13.95 10.57 11.03
CA ARG A 202 -14.48 9.46 11.85
C ARG A 202 -13.56 8.25 11.87
N ALA A 203 -12.90 7.96 10.75
CA ALA A 203 -11.92 6.87 10.65
C ALA A 203 -10.58 7.16 11.34
N GLY A 204 -10.36 8.41 11.81
CA GLY A 204 -9.17 8.82 12.56
C GLY A 204 -8.18 9.68 11.77
N TYR A 205 -8.51 10.15 10.56
CA TYR A 205 -7.68 11.05 9.77
C TYR A 205 -8.11 12.51 10.00
N PRO A 206 -7.37 13.32 10.79
CA PRO A 206 -7.75 14.71 11.07
C PRO A 206 -7.66 15.62 9.85
N HIS A 207 -6.90 15.20 8.84
CA HIS A 207 -6.74 15.88 7.57
C HIS A 207 -6.91 14.94 6.40
N VAL A 208 -7.42 15.48 5.28
CA VAL A 208 -7.45 14.83 3.96
C VAL A 208 -6.35 15.44 3.10
N LEU A 209 -5.51 14.63 2.51
CA LEU A 209 -4.42 15.09 1.65
C LEU A 209 -4.89 15.21 0.20
N SER A 210 -4.84 16.41 -0.34
CA SER A 210 -4.99 16.74 -1.75
C SER A 210 -3.61 17.10 -2.35
N TYR A 211 -3.58 17.91 -3.40
CA TYR A 211 -2.36 18.39 -4.05
C TYR A 211 -2.64 19.73 -4.74
N ASP A 212 -1.59 20.49 -5.01
CA ASP A 212 -1.60 21.71 -5.82
C ASP A 212 -0.87 21.55 -7.16
N VAL A 213 -0.14 20.45 -7.36
CA VAL A 213 0.49 20.10 -8.62
C VAL A 213 0.05 18.70 -9.04
N ASP A 214 -0.60 18.58 -10.19
CA ASP A 214 -0.96 17.30 -10.82
C ASP A 214 0.02 17.01 -11.96
N SER A 215 0.78 15.93 -11.84
CA SER A 215 1.75 15.54 -12.87
C SER A 215 1.12 15.09 -14.19
N LEU A 216 -0.15 14.62 -14.14
CA LEU A 216 -0.86 13.98 -15.23
C LEU A 216 -0.15 12.74 -15.80
N ASP A 217 0.77 12.13 -15.04
CA ASP A 217 1.55 10.95 -15.42
C ASP A 217 0.66 9.75 -15.79
N PHE A 218 -0.51 9.63 -15.14
CA PHE A 218 -1.50 8.58 -15.42
C PHE A 218 -2.09 8.63 -16.83
N THR A 219 -1.90 9.72 -17.57
CA THR A 219 -2.29 9.82 -18.99
C THR A 219 -1.22 9.29 -19.94
N SER A 220 -0.07 8.86 -19.40
CA SER A 220 1.09 8.36 -20.17
C SER A 220 1.57 9.33 -21.27
N PRO A 221 1.85 10.62 -20.93
CA PRO A 221 2.17 11.63 -21.92
C PRO A 221 3.65 11.63 -22.33
N GLY A 222 4.44 10.67 -21.83
CA GLY A 222 5.89 10.61 -21.95
C GLY A 222 6.62 11.34 -20.82
N ALA A 223 7.78 10.80 -20.40
CA ALA A 223 8.57 11.31 -19.28
C ALA A 223 8.88 12.81 -19.36
N ALA A 224 9.26 13.30 -20.56
CA ALA A 224 9.57 14.72 -20.76
C ALA A 224 8.34 15.65 -20.51
N ALA A 225 7.13 15.18 -20.80
CA ALA A 225 5.91 15.95 -20.52
C ALA A 225 5.60 15.97 -19.03
N VAL A 226 5.74 14.84 -18.33
CA VAL A 226 5.61 14.76 -16.87
C VAL A 226 6.62 15.71 -16.19
N THR A 227 7.90 15.64 -16.57
CA THR A 227 8.96 16.51 -16.04
C THR A 227 8.62 17.99 -16.23
N ARG A 228 8.28 18.41 -17.45
CA ARG A 228 7.91 19.81 -17.72
C ARG A 228 6.71 20.27 -16.91
N LYS A 229 5.68 19.43 -16.80
CA LYS A 229 4.45 19.75 -16.06
C LYS A 229 4.76 19.96 -14.57
N VAL A 230 5.45 19.01 -13.95
CA VAL A 230 5.82 19.10 -12.53
C VAL A 230 6.72 20.32 -12.28
N LEU A 231 7.80 20.45 -13.03
CA LEU A 231 8.81 21.51 -12.81
C LEU A 231 8.30 22.92 -13.16
N GLY A 232 7.29 23.01 -14.02
CA GLY A 232 6.64 24.28 -14.36
C GLY A 232 5.69 24.81 -13.29
N GLU A 233 5.17 23.95 -12.42
CA GLU A 233 4.18 24.33 -11.41
C GLU A 233 4.69 24.23 -9.96
N ILE A 234 5.73 23.41 -9.72
CA ILE A 234 6.26 23.17 -8.39
C ILE A 234 6.94 24.41 -7.81
N ARG A 235 6.67 24.66 -6.53
CA ARG A 235 7.23 25.77 -5.74
C ARG A 235 7.33 25.36 -4.27
N ASN A 236 7.91 26.21 -3.43
CA ASN A 236 7.95 25.95 -1.98
C ASN A 236 6.59 25.48 -1.45
N GLY A 237 6.58 24.44 -0.65
CA GLY A 237 5.39 23.88 -0.02
C GLY A 237 4.48 23.09 -0.96
N SER A 238 4.80 22.89 -2.25
CA SER A 238 3.95 22.10 -3.16
C SER A 238 3.80 20.66 -2.71
N VAL A 239 2.60 20.13 -2.91
CA VAL A 239 2.26 18.71 -2.84
C VAL A 239 1.99 18.24 -4.27
N VAL A 240 2.81 17.34 -4.76
CA VAL A 240 2.74 16.82 -6.14
C VAL A 240 2.06 15.46 -6.16
N SER A 241 1.09 15.28 -7.05
CA SER A 241 0.42 14.00 -7.31
C SER A 241 1.11 13.23 -8.42
N LEU A 242 1.53 11.99 -8.12
CA LEU A 242 2.21 11.03 -8.99
C LEU A 242 1.63 9.62 -8.76
N HIS A 243 1.95 8.66 -9.61
CA HIS A 243 1.41 7.30 -9.54
C HIS A 243 2.50 6.23 -9.69
N PHE A 244 2.34 5.11 -8.99
CA PHE A 244 3.26 3.97 -9.08
C PHE A 244 3.04 3.10 -10.33
N GLY A 245 1.97 3.19 -11.04
CA GLY A 245 1.63 2.28 -12.13
C GLY A 245 2.23 2.64 -13.51
N TYR A 246 3.02 3.71 -13.63
CA TYR A 246 3.36 4.28 -14.94
C TYR A 246 4.87 4.36 -15.18
N PRO A 247 5.39 3.74 -16.27
CA PRO A 247 6.81 3.82 -16.63
C PRO A 247 7.31 5.24 -16.87
N ASP A 248 6.46 6.14 -17.38
CA ASP A 248 6.80 7.54 -17.59
C ASP A 248 7.18 8.25 -16.28
N THR A 249 6.55 7.87 -15.17
CA THR A 249 6.88 8.41 -13.84
C THR A 249 8.28 7.99 -13.41
N VAL A 250 8.65 6.70 -13.64
CA VAL A 250 10.00 6.20 -13.36
C VAL A 250 11.04 6.97 -14.15
N ALA A 251 10.78 7.16 -15.45
CA ALA A 251 11.72 7.85 -16.35
C ALA A 251 11.80 9.38 -16.10
N ALA A 252 10.74 9.98 -15.55
CA ALA A 252 10.73 11.42 -15.23
C ALA A 252 11.36 11.75 -13.87
N LEU A 253 11.29 10.85 -12.89
CA LEU A 253 11.65 11.12 -11.51
C LEU A 253 13.10 11.57 -11.31
N PRO A 254 14.14 10.98 -11.96
CA PRO A 254 15.51 11.45 -11.85
C PRO A 254 15.65 12.92 -12.20
N ALA A 255 15.15 13.33 -13.38
CA ALA A 255 15.24 14.71 -13.83
C ALA A 255 14.45 15.69 -12.95
N VAL A 256 13.34 15.24 -12.35
CA VAL A 256 12.59 16.03 -11.36
C VAL A 256 13.43 16.24 -10.11
N LEU A 257 14.02 15.19 -9.55
CA LEU A 257 14.83 15.26 -8.33
C LEU A 257 16.10 16.09 -8.52
N GLU A 258 16.82 15.90 -9.62
CA GLU A 258 18.01 16.71 -9.98
C GLU A 258 17.66 18.20 -10.06
N GLU A 259 16.54 18.55 -10.67
CA GLU A 259 16.13 19.95 -10.80
C GLU A 259 15.63 20.52 -9.46
N LEU A 260 15.00 19.71 -8.59
CA LEU A 260 14.68 20.14 -7.22
C LEU A 260 15.96 20.49 -6.46
N ASP A 261 16.98 19.64 -6.50
CA ASP A 261 18.28 19.88 -5.87
C ASP A 261 18.91 21.17 -6.42
N ARG A 262 18.90 21.37 -7.75
CA ARG A 262 19.41 22.57 -8.39
C ARG A 262 18.69 23.85 -7.94
N ARG A 263 17.40 23.75 -7.64
CA ARG A 263 16.57 24.87 -7.10
C ARG A 263 16.71 25.02 -5.58
N GLY A 264 17.43 24.13 -4.90
CA GLY A 264 17.52 24.09 -3.43
C GLY A 264 16.22 23.67 -2.76
N LEU A 265 15.36 22.89 -3.44
CA LEU A 265 14.10 22.36 -2.93
C LEU A 265 14.29 20.93 -2.40
N SER A 266 14.07 20.72 -1.12
CA SER A 266 14.14 19.39 -0.53
C SER A 266 12.82 18.62 -0.70
N ALA A 267 12.88 17.43 -1.28
CA ALA A 267 11.75 16.50 -1.31
C ALA A 267 11.65 15.77 0.03
N VAL A 268 10.59 16.04 0.78
CA VAL A 268 10.33 15.51 2.13
C VAL A 268 8.98 14.82 2.19
N THR A 269 8.70 14.05 3.25
CA THR A 269 7.36 13.50 3.47
C THR A 269 6.34 14.62 3.68
N THR A 270 5.05 14.34 3.44
CA THR A 270 3.99 15.32 3.73
C THR A 270 3.97 15.67 5.21
N THR A 271 4.25 14.71 6.09
CA THR A 271 4.32 14.95 7.53
C THR A 271 5.41 15.97 7.88
N GLU A 272 6.58 15.86 7.26
CA GLU A 272 7.69 16.80 7.45
C GLU A 272 7.44 18.16 6.78
N LEU A 273 6.72 18.17 5.66
CA LEU A 273 6.37 19.41 4.96
C LEU A 273 5.49 20.33 5.82
N LEU A 274 4.63 19.73 6.66
CA LEU A 274 3.65 20.45 7.50
C LEU A 274 4.11 20.65 8.96
N SER A 275 5.32 20.14 9.30
CA SER A 275 5.88 20.21 10.66
C SER A 275 6.72 21.44 10.93
#